data_710a66e19fba815eb11daffae628d8de
#
_entry.id   710a66e19fba815eb11daffae628d8de
#
_cell.length_a   1.000
_cell.length_b   1.000
_cell.length_c   1.000
_cell.angle_alpha   90.00
_cell.angle_beta   90.00
_cell.angle_gamma   90.00
#
_symmetry.space_group_name_H-M   'P 1'
#
loop_
_entity.id
_entity.type
_entity.pdbx_description
1 polymer ?
#
loop_
_entity_poly.entity_id
_entity_poly.type
_entity_poly.pdbx_seq_one_letter_code
_entity_poly.pdbx_strand_id
1 'polypeptide(L)'
;MSARSRLSREVRCSIIGIGDTESALRSSRGNTHAGWPSQGHLAGGAWTVRVEVEGVPDPRTGYLVGIDRIDAAVREHAIPRLVEAAAEGPLTGPGAVRLIAESIDGPLQPKADAVMLRTEPMSWWRVESDDMSRTLFRRRYEFSASHRLHLPELDDEANAELFGKCSNPNGHGHNYEVEVQVAVGDGSEAMSVAALDRVVDRVVIDRFDHKHLNLDLEDFRDRVASVENIAARCVDLLADPIGELGDAVRLEAVTVWETPRTSCTVTAPNP
;
A
#
# COMPACT_ATOMS: atom_id res chain seq x y z
N MET A 1 -23.54 6.23 24.16
CA MET A 1 -22.09 6.35 23.91
C MET A 1 -21.91 6.87 22.50
N SER A 2 -21.19 7.97 22.31
CA SER A 2 -20.89 8.47 20.96
C SER A 2 -19.94 7.51 20.25
N ALA A 3 -20.22 7.19 18.98
CA ALA A 3 -19.38 6.30 18.19
C ALA A 3 -18.00 6.94 17.94
N ARG A 4 -16.93 6.16 18.03
CA ARG A 4 -15.62 6.58 17.53
C ARG A 4 -15.66 6.64 16.01
N SER A 5 -15.02 7.64 15.45
CA SER A 5 -14.91 7.86 14.01
C SER A 5 -13.47 8.00 13.61
N ARG A 6 -13.16 7.63 12.36
CA ARG A 6 -11.87 7.87 11.73
C ARG A 6 -12.05 8.88 10.60
N LEU A 7 -11.34 9.98 10.67
CA LEU A 7 -11.21 10.96 9.60
C LEU A 7 -9.91 10.69 8.84
N SER A 8 -9.97 10.66 7.52
CA SER A 8 -8.81 10.56 6.65
C SER A 8 -8.78 11.77 5.71
N ARG A 9 -7.65 12.47 5.66
CA ARG A 9 -7.45 13.63 4.78
C ARG A 9 -6.21 13.43 3.91
N GLU A 10 -6.38 13.59 2.59
CA GLU A 10 -5.27 13.60 1.64
C GLU A 10 -4.85 15.03 1.30
N VAL A 11 -3.58 15.31 1.48
CA VAL A 11 -2.93 16.57 1.07
C VAL A 11 -1.96 16.24 -0.07
N ARG A 12 -2.22 16.82 -1.23
CA ARG A 12 -1.39 16.64 -2.43
C ARG A 12 -0.35 17.73 -2.50
N CYS A 13 0.89 17.36 -2.79
CA CYS A 13 2.00 18.29 -2.95
C CYS A 13 2.92 17.84 -4.08
N SER A 14 3.73 18.74 -4.57
CA SER A 14 4.86 18.44 -5.45
C SER A 14 6.14 18.74 -4.69
N ILE A 15 7.01 17.75 -4.61
CA ILE A 15 8.37 17.94 -4.12
C ILE A 15 9.25 18.03 -5.37
N ILE A 16 9.71 19.22 -5.68
CA ILE A 16 10.60 19.47 -6.82
C ILE A 16 12.03 19.42 -6.29
N GLY A 17 12.90 18.77 -7.03
CA GLY A 17 14.31 18.63 -6.67
C GLY A 17 15.00 19.96 -6.44
N ILE A 18 16.04 19.91 -5.66
CA ILE A 18 16.91 20.97 -5.13
C ILE A 18 16.87 22.26 -5.97
N GLY A 19 16.25 23.32 -5.45
CA GLY A 19 16.35 24.68 -6.00
C GLY A 19 15.08 25.50 -6.07
N ASP A 20 13.87 24.92 -5.94
CA ASP A 20 12.61 25.69 -6.04
C ASP A 20 11.64 25.39 -4.88
N THR A 21 11.99 25.88 -3.69
CA THR A 21 11.15 25.81 -2.49
C THR A 21 9.85 26.61 -2.64
N GLU A 22 9.85 27.67 -3.41
CA GLU A 22 8.68 28.53 -3.63
C GLU A 22 7.58 27.83 -4.44
N SER A 23 7.97 27.00 -5.41
CA SER A 23 7.03 26.23 -6.22
C SER A 23 6.39 25.06 -5.46
N ALA A 24 7.15 24.40 -4.58
CA ALA A 24 6.62 23.34 -3.71
C ALA A 24 5.56 23.88 -2.72
N LEU A 25 5.77 25.10 -2.21
CA LEU A 25 4.84 25.76 -1.27
C LEU A 25 3.58 26.33 -1.99
N ARG A 26 3.65 26.60 -3.27
CA ARG A 26 2.55 27.09 -4.09
C ARG A 26 1.60 25.98 -4.57
N SER A 27 1.76 24.74 -4.11
CA SER A 27 0.87 23.67 -4.48
C SER A 27 -0.59 24.06 -4.19
N SER A 28 -1.46 23.88 -5.17
CA SER A 28 -2.82 24.40 -5.18
C SER A 28 -3.62 23.94 -3.94
N ARG A 29 -4.42 24.84 -3.40
CA ARG A 29 -5.30 24.60 -2.27
C ARG A 29 -6.58 23.83 -2.62
N GLY A 30 -6.68 23.25 -3.83
CA GLY A 30 -7.91 22.61 -4.31
C GLY A 30 -7.99 21.11 -4.05
N ASN A 31 -9.21 20.62 -3.83
CA ASN A 31 -9.54 19.20 -3.65
C ASN A 31 -9.87 18.45 -4.95
N THR A 32 -9.74 19.09 -6.10
CA THR A 32 -10.09 18.54 -7.42
C THR A 32 -8.86 18.06 -8.17
N HIS A 33 -9.05 17.45 -9.34
CA HIS A 33 -7.95 17.16 -10.26
C HIS A 33 -7.12 18.40 -10.60
N ALA A 34 -7.74 19.56 -10.68
CA ALA A 34 -7.06 20.85 -10.82
C ALA A 34 -6.18 21.21 -9.61
N GLY A 35 -6.34 20.50 -8.48
CA GLY A 35 -5.52 20.62 -7.29
C GLY A 35 -4.19 19.90 -7.34
N TRP A 36 -3.86 19.18 -8.41
CA TRP A 36 -2.51 18.65 -8.61
C TRP A 36 -1.59 19.80 -9.02
N PRO A 37 -0.41 19.93 -8.36
CA PRO A 37 0.54 20.95 -8.77
C PRO A 37 0.99 20.69 -10.21
N SER A 38 1.02 21.76 -11.02
CA SER A 38 1.59 21.67 -12.36
C SER A 38 3.10 21.47 -12.23
N GLN A 39 3.60 20.39 -12.80
CA GLN A 39 5.04 20.13 -12.84
C GLN A 39 5.61 20.83 -14.06
N GLY A 40 6.23 21.99 -13.85
CA GLY A 40 6.95 22.70 -14.91
C GLY A 40 8.28 22.03 -15.31
N HIS A 41 8.74 21.05 -14.51
CA HIS A 41 9.96 20.30 -14.76
C HIS A 41 9.74 18.80 -14.50
N LEU A 42 10.39 17.97 -15.32
CA LEU A 42 10.29 16.51 -15.23
C LEU A 42 11.03 15.90 -14.01
N ALA A 43 11.77 16.70 -13.25
CA ALA A 43 12.54 16.28 -12.09
C ALA A 43 11.80 16.59 -10.78
N GLY A 44 10.74 15.87 -10.49
CA GLY A 44 9.99 16.01 -9.24
C GLY A 44 8.83 15.04 -9.19
N GLY A 45 8.36 14.72 -7.99
CA GLY A 45 7.26 13.79 -7.75
C GLY A 45 5.99 14.52 -7.29
N ALA A 46 4.82 14.09 -7.78
CA ALA A 46 3.55 14.42 -7.14
C ALA A 46 3.34 13.44 -5.98
N TRP A 47 3.40 13.96 -4.76
CA TRP A 47 3.21 13.17 -3.55
C TRP A 47 1.83 13.39 -2.95
N THR A 48 1.32 12.36 -2.30
CA THR A 48 0.08 12.45 -1.51
C THR A 48 0.41 12.07 -0.08
N VAL A 49 0.21 13.00 0.83
CA VAL A 49 0.24 12.76 2.28
C VAL A 49 -1.18 12.51 2.75
N ARG A 50 -1.45 11.36 3.35
CA ARG A 50 -2.72 11.06 4.01
C ARG A 50 -2.49 11.08 5.51
N VAL A 51 -3.29 11.87 6.22
CA VAL A 51 -3.31 11.94 7.68
C VAL A 51 -4.61 11.32 8.17
N GLU A 52 -4.52 10.42 9.12
CA GLU A 52 -5.67 9.79 9.77
C GLU A 52 -5.76 10.24 11.23
N VAL A 53 -6.98 10.60 11.65
CA VAL A 53 -7.29 11.02 13.02
C VAL A 53 -8.50 10.24 13.50
N GLU A 54 -8.38 9.60 14.68
CA GLU A 54 -9.46 8.84 15.32
C GLU A 54 -9.93 9.52 16.60
N GLY A 55 -11.23 9.44 16.86
CA GLY A 55 -11.76 9.98 18.10
C GLY A 55 -13.28 9.98 18.14
N VAL A 56 -13.81 10.68 19.14
CA VAL A 56 -15.23 10.98 19.25
C VAL A 56 -15.45 12.39 18.71
N PRO A 57 -16.29 12.56 17.67
CA PRO A 57 -16.57 13.89 17.15
C PRO A 57 -17.16 14.83 18.20
N ASP A 58 -16.81 16.10 18.12
CA ASP A 58 -17.44 17.14 18.93
C ASP A 58 -18.97 17.16 18.69
N PRO A 59 -19.80 17.09 19.71
CA PRO A 59 -21.24 16.92 19.55
C PRO A 59 -21.94 18.14 18.94
N ARG A 60 -21.31 19.29 18.90
CA ARG A 60 -21.88 20.53 18.35
C ARG A 60 -21.53 20.72 16.88
N THR A 61 -20.29 20.38 16.51
CA THR A 61 -19.76 20.61 15.17
C THR A 61 -19.76 19.35 14.31
N GLY A 62 -19.75 18.17 14.93
CA GLY A 62 -19.58 16.88 14.27
C GLY A 62 -18.15 16.64 13.80
N TYR A 63 -17.19 17.49 14.13
CA TYR A 63 -15.80 17.37 13.69
C TYR A 63 -14.93 16.64 14.71
N LEU A 64 -14.01 15.81 14.21
CA LEU A 64 -12.83 15.38 14.97
C LEU A 64 -11.78 16.51 14.96
N VAL A 65 -11.55 17.06 13.78
CA VAL A 65 -10.63 18.17 13.52
C VAL A 65 -11.05 18.88 12.24
N GLY A 66 -10.81 20.17 12.12
CA GLY A 66 -11.01 20.91 10.86
C GLY A 66 -10.02 20.42 9.80
N ILE A 67 -10.51 20.14 8.58
CA ILE A 67 -9.65 19.67 7.47
C ILE A 67 -8.61 20.71 7.07
N ASP A 68 -8.92 21.99 7.23
CA ASP A 68 -8.01 23.12 7.03
C ASP A 68 -6.82 23.08 7.98
N ARG A 69 -7.02 22.60 9.21
CA ARG A 69 -5.93 22.41 10.19
C ARG A 69 -4.99 21.28 9.78
N ILE A 70 -5.52 20.20 9.25
CA ILE A 70 -4.68 19.11 8.69
C ILE A 70 -3.89 19.63 7.49
N ASP A 71 -4.57 20.34 6.57
CA ASP A 71 -3.92 20.93 5.40
C ASP A 71 -2.80 21.91 5.80
N ALA A 72 -3.04 22.77 6.79
CA ALA A 72 -2.05 23.71 7.30
C ALA A 72 -0.87 22.96 7.96
N ALA A 73 -1.14 21.97 8.84
CA ALA A 73 -0.09 21.20 9.50
C ALA A 73 0.85 20.54 8.48
N VAL A 74 0.31 19.92 7.44
CA VAL A 74 1.14 19.29 6.40
C VAL A 74 1.89 20.35 5.56
N ARG A 75 1.20 21.42 5.11
CA ARG A 75 1.80 22.41 4.19
C ARG A 75 2.80 23.33 4.84
N GLU A 76 2.56 23.74 6.07
CA GLU A 76 3.36 24.75 6.77
C GLU A 76 4.47 24.13 7.61
N HIS A 77 4.32 22.85 8.00
CA HIS A 77 5.31 22.20 8.88
C HIS A 77 5.99 20.98 8.24
N ALA A 78 5.24 20.07 7.59
CA ALA A 78 5.85 18.85 7.05
C ALA A 78 6.56 19.07 5.72
N ILE A 79 5.92 19.76 4.76
CA ILE A 79 6.51 19.98 3.42
C ILE A 79 7.83 20.74 3.48
N PRO A 80 7.98 21.86 4.22
CA PRO A 80 9.25 22.55 4.31
C PRO A 80 10.37 21.66 4.86
N ARG A 81 10.11 20.89 5.92
CA ARG A 81 11.09 19.95 6.48
C ARG A 81 11.49 18.83 5.52
N LEU A 82 10.55 18.33 4.72
CA LEU A 82 10.87 17.36 3.67
C LEU A 82 11.78 17.95 2.60
N VAL A 83 11.54 19.19 2.20
CA VAL A 83 12.37 19.89 1.22
C VAL A 83 13.77 20.12 1.78
N GLU A 84 13.89 20.57 3.02
CA GLU A 84 15.17 20.76 3.72
C GLU A 84 15.94 19.43 3.80
N ALA A 85 15.31 18.36 4.29
CA ALA A 85 15.95 17.06 4.42
C ALA A 85 16.39 16.49 3.06
N ALA A 86 15.58 16.68 2.01
CA ALA A 86 15.92 16.25 0.65
C ALA A 86 17.10 17.05 0.05
N ALA A 87 17.34 18.28 0.51
CA ALA A 87 18.49 19.08 0.11
C ALA A 87 19.80 18.63 0.80
N GLU A 88 19.70 18.03 1.98
CA GLU A 88 20.84 17.50 2.73
C GLU A 88 21.31 16.12 2.23
N GLY A 89 20.43 15.35 1.59
CA GLY A 89 20.77 14.04 1.04
C GLY A 89 19.55 13.23 0.57
N PRO A 90 19.77 12.00 0.09
CA PRO A 90 18.69 11.14 -0.35
C PRO A 90 17.79 10.76 0.83
N LEU A 91 16.50 11.07 0.70
CA LEU A 91 15.48 10.78 1.70
C LEU A 91 14.87 9.39 1.43
N THR A 92 14.94 8.49 2.41
CA THR A 92 14.31 7.19 2.31
C THR A 92 12.79 7.27 2.53
N GLY A 93 12.03 6.29 2.04
CA GLY A 93 10.58 6.23 2.27
C GLY A 93 10.20 6.19 3.75
N PRO A 94 10.82 5.32 4.58
CA PRO A 94 10.63 5.33 6.03
C PRO A 94 10.99 6.68 6.68
N GLY A 95 12.14 7.24 6.34
CA GLY A 95 12.58 8.55 6.85
C GLY A 95 11.59 9.66 6.49
N ALA A 96 11.11 9.68 5.25
CA ALA A 96 10.16 10.69 4.79
C ALA A 96 8.82 10.64 5.54
N VAL A 97 8.22 9.45 5.68
CA VAL A 97 6.90 9.32 6.34
C VAL A 97 6.98 9.61 7.84
N ARG A 98 8.08 9.21 8.51
CA ARG A 98 8.34 9.56 9.92
C ARG A 98 8.53 11.06 10.10
N LEU A 99 9.33 11.69 9.23
CA LEU A 99 9.57 13.14 9.28
C LEU A 99 8.27 13.93 9.13
N ILE A 100 7.33 13.47 8.28
CA ILE A 100 6.00 14.07 8.17
C ILE A 100 5.25 13.93 9.49
N ALA A 101 5.17 12.73 10.07
CA ALA A 101 4.45 12.45 11.31
C ALA A 101 4.98 13.30 12.47
N GLU A 102 6.29 13.38 12.64
CA GLU A 102 6.96 14.22 13.64
C GLU A 102 6.67 15.70 13.44
N SER A 103 6.66 16.16 12.17
CA SER A 103 6.48 17.57 11.86
C SER A 103 5.08 18.07 12.19
N ILE A 104 4.07 17.20 12.12
CA ILE A 104 2.67 17.57 12.39
C ILE A 104 2.22 17.26 13.83
N ASP A 105 3.00 16.53 14.63
CA ASP A 105 2.62 16.07 15.97
C ASP A 105 2.26 17.22 16.94
N GLY A 106 3.01 18.31 16.91
CA GLY A 106 2.72 19.51 17.73
C GLY A 106 1.62 20.41 17.15
N PRO A 107 1.73 20.78 15.86
CA PRO A 107 0.79 21.68 15.18
C PRO A 107 -0.63 21.15 15.05
N LEU A 108 -0.81 19.83 14.91
CA LEU A 108 -2.13 19.20 14.73
C LEU A 108 -2.71 18.72 16.07
N GLN A 109 -3.93 19.20 16.40
CA GLN A 109 -4.66 18.74 17.57
C GLN A 109 -6.13 18.47 17.19
N PRO A 110 -6.69 17.29 17.52
CA PRO A 110 -5.99 16.14 18.11
C PRO A 110 -4.87 15.61 17.21
N LYS A 111 -3.93 14.87 17.79
CA LYS A 111 -2.81 14.26 17.07
C LYS A 111 -3.29 13.33 15.98
N ALA A 112 -2.48 13.17 14.94
CA ALA A 112 -2.69 12.11 13.96
C ALA A 112 -2.50 10.74 14.62
N ASP A 113 -3.32 9.76 14.26
CA ASP A 113 -3.12 8.35 14.65
C ASP A 113 -2.18 7.66 13.66
N ALA A 114 -2.25 8.04 12.40
CA ALA A 114 -1.35 7.52 11.37
C ALA A 114 -1.08 8.54 10.26
N VAL A 115 0.08 8.37 9.63
CA VAL A 115 0.47 9.11 8.43
C VAL A 115 0.84 8.14 7.33
N MET A 116 0.37 8.42 6.12
CA MET A 116 0.75 7.68 4.91
C MET A 116 1.35 8.64 3.89
N LEU A 117 2.37 8.17 3.20
CA LEU A 117 3.02 8.86 2.08
C LEU A 117 2.95 8.01 0.82
N ARG A 118 2.36 8.54 -0.24
CA ARG A 118 2.36 7.96 -1.58
C ARG A 118 3.19 8.84 -2.51
N THR A 119 4.26 8.26 -3.04
CA THR A 119 5.19 8.93 -3.97
C THR A 119 4.98 8.48 -5.41
N GLU A 120 4.24 7.39 -5.62
CA GLU A 120 3.90 6.82 -6.92
C GLU A 120 2.53 6.09 -6.84
N PRO A 121 1.85 5.83 -7.95
CA PRO A 121 0.50 5.26 -7.92
C PRO A 121 0.37 3.90 -7.22
N MET A 122 1.41 3.06 -7.35
CA MET A 122 1.36 1.64 -6.95
C MET A 122 2.03 1.36 -5.60
N SER A 123 2.53 2.38 -4.89
CA SER A 123 3.18 2.17 -3.61
C SER A 123 2.97 3.30 -2.61
N TRP A 124 2.97 2.93 -1.32
CA TRP A 124 2.85 3.89 -0.22
C TRP A 124 3.50 3.37 1.05
N TRP A 125 3.99 4.34 1.83
CA TRP A 125 4.56 4.16 3.16
C TRP A 125 3.55 4.57 4.22
N ARG A 126 3.51 3.88 5.34
CA ARG A 126 2.66 4.20 6.49
C ARG A 126 3.44 4.09 7.78
N VAL A 127 3.16 5.00 8.71
CA VAL A 127 3.61 4.94 10.10
C VAL A 127 2.42 5.20 11.02
N GLU A 128 2.35 4.45 12.12
CA GLU A 128 1.43 4.71 13.23
C GLU A 128 2.11 5.69 14.20
N SER A 129 1.37 6.65 14.71
CA SER A 129 1.98 7.70 15.56
C SER A 129 2.34 7.20 16.98
N ASP A 130 1.77 6.07 17.39
CA ASP A 130 2.10 5.39 18.65
C ASP A 130 3.25 4.39 18.53
N ASP A 131 3.64 4.03 17.31
CA ASP A 131 4.80 3.16 17.03
C ASP A 131 5.60 3.67 15.81
N MET A 132 6.43 4.67 16.05
CA MET A 132 7.30 5.24 15.01
C MET A 132 8.50 4.35 14.67
N SER A 133 8.77 3.30 15.43
CA SER A 133 9.87 2.36 15.19
C SER A 133 9.64 1.47 13.98
N ARG A 134 8.38 1.32 13.56
CA ARG A 134 7.95 0.44 12.49
C ARG A 134 7.24 1.20 11.39
N THR A 135 7.72 1.04 10.16
CA THR A 135 7.08 1.58 8.96
C THR A 135 6.52 0.46 8.11
N LEU A 136 5.30 0.59 7.63
CA LEU A 136 4.71 -0.34 6.67
C LEU A 136 4.90 0.20 5.25
N PHE A 137 5.39 -0.65 4.36
CA PHE A 137 5.45 -0.39 2.93
C PHE A 137 4.48 -1.30 2.20
N ARG A 138 3.71 -0.76 1.27
CA ARG A 138 2.83 -1.53 0.40
C ARG A 138 3.16 -1.23 -1.04
N ARG A 139 3.17 -2.29 -1.87
CA ARG A 139 3.39 -2.15 -3.31
C ARG A 139 2.54 -3.15 -4.06
N ARG A 140 1.95 -2.68 -5.15
CA ARG A 140 1.11 -3.48 -6.05
C ARG A 140 1.86 -3.92 -7.27
N TYR A 141 1.53 -5.12 -7.69
CA TYR A 141 2.00 -5.81 -8.90
C TYR A 141 0.80 -6.40 -9.60
N GLU A 142 0.96 -6.79 -10.87
CA GLU A 142 -0.09 -7.39 -11.68
C GLU A 142 0.43 -8.64 -12.38
N PHE A 143 -0.43 -9.62 -12.57
CA PHE A 143 -0.21 -10.76 -13.46
C PHE A 143 -1.52 -11.22 -14.08
N SER A 144 -1.47 -11.82 -15.28
CA SER A 144 -2.61 -12.42 -15.97
C SER A 144 -2.52 -13.91 -15.88
N ALA A 145 -3.57 -14.58 -15.38
CA ALA A 145 -3.62 -16.02 -15.30
C ALA A 145 -5.04 -16.55 -15.50
N SER A 146 -5.13 -17.82 -15.91
CA SER A 146 -6.40 -18.54 -15.96
C SER A 146 -6.48 -19.61 -14.87
N HIS A 147 -7.69 -19.93 -14.45
CA HIS A 147 -7.96 -20.98 -13.49
C HIS A 147 -9.32 -21.63 -13.70
N ARG A 148 -9.53 -22.74 -13.02
CA ARG A 148 -10.81 -23.41 -12.84
C ARG A 148 -11.02 -23.68 -11.36
N LEU A 149 -12.21 -23.40 -10.83
CA LEU A 149 -12.61 -23.85 -9.50
C LEU A 149 -13.30 -25.22 -9.66
N HIS A 150 -12.64 -26.26 -9.15
CA HIS A 150 -13.10 -27.63 -9.35
C HIS A 150 -12.54 -28.54 -8.26
N LEU A 151 -13.40 -29.41 -7.75
CA LEU A 151 -13.04 -30.51 -6.84
C LEU A 151 -13.11 -31.81 -7.63
N PRO A 152 -11.99 -32.56 -7.80
CA PRO A 152 -11.96 -33.79 -8.60
C PRO A 152 -12.87 -34.91 -8.06
N GLU A 153 -13.17 -34.89 -6.77
CA GLU A 153 -14.03 -35.85 -6.09
C GLU A 153 -15.53 -35.62 -6.33
N LEU A 154 -15.91 -34.47 -6.90
CA LEU A 154 -17.29 -34.13 -7.24
C LEU A 154 -17.52 -34.33 -8.73
N ASP A 155 -18.75 -34.71 -9.11
CA ASP A 155 -19.15 -34.71 -10.51
C ASP A 155 -19.34 -33.28 -11.06
N ASP A 156 -19.59 -33.17 -12.37
CA ASP A 156 -19.70 -31.85 -13.02
C ASP A 156 -20.92 -31.06 -12.53
N GLU A 157 -22.04 -31.73 -12.16
CA GLU A 157 -23.25 -31.08 -11.66
C GLU A 157 -23.00 -30.48 -10.28
N ALA A 158 -22.40 -31.21 -9.37
CA ALA A 158 -22.04 -30.75 -8.03
C ALA A 158 -20.98 -29.64 -8.09
N ASN A 159 -20.00 -29.74 -8.97
CA ASN A 159 -19.03 -28.66 -9.20
C ASN A 159 -19.70 -27.39 -9.75
N ALA A 160 -20.67 -27.54 -10.68
CA ALA A 160 -21.41 -26.39 -11.21
C ALA A 160 -22.33 -25.74 -10.17
N GLU A 161 -22.93 -26.56 -9.27
CA GLU A 161 -23.72 -26.04 -8.15
C GLU A 161 -22.84 -25.26 -7.15
N LEU A 162 -21.65 -25.78 -6.81
CA LEU A 162 -20.75 -25.20 -5.82
C LEU A 162 -20.04 -23.95 -6.32
N PHE A 163 -19.48 -23.98 -7.54
CA PHE A 163 -18.61 -22.94 -8.07
C PHE A 163 -19.23 -22.11 -9.20
N GLY A 164 -20.44 -22.47 -9.65
CA GLY A 164 -21.13 -21.76 -10.72
C GLY A 164 -20.31 -21.68 -12.00
N LYS A 165 -20.20 -20.49 -12.56
CA LYS A 165 -19.44 -20.24 -13.80
C LYS A 165 -17.94 -20.51 -13.68
N CYS A 166 -17.40 -20.47 -12.47
CA CYS A 166 -15.98 -20.69 -12.22
C CYS A 166 -15.58 -22.16 -12.35
N SER A 167 -16.54 -23.11 -12.41
CA SER A 167 -16.30 -24.53 -12.67
C SER A 167 -16.15 -24.90 -14.16
N ASN A 168 -16.25 -23.93 -15.08
CA ASN A 168 -16.14 -24.17 -16.51
C ASN A 168 -14.92 -25.05 -16.83
N PRO A 169 -15.09 -26.19 -17.53
CA PRO A 169 -13.98 -27.10 -17.85
C PRO A 169 -12.80 -26.46 -18.60
N ASN A 170 -13.06 -25.42 -19.38
CA ASN A 170 -12.02 -24.68 -20.09
C ASN A 170 -11.32 -23.59 -19.23
N GLY A 171 -11.76 -23.45 -17.96
CA GLY A 171 -11.30 -22.37 -17.10
C GLY A 171 -11.81 -20.99 -17.54
N HIS A 172 -11.30 -19.98 -16.86
CA HIS A 172 -11.47 -18.56 -17.19
C HIS A 172 -10.27 -17.78 -16.65
N GLY A 173 -10.08 -16.55 -17.08
CA GLY A 173 -8.89 -15.76 -16.73
C GLY A 173 -9.22 -14.42 -16.12
N HIS A 174 -8.24 -13.89 -15.36
CA HIS A 174 -8.27 -12.59 -14.72
C HIS A 174 -6.93 -11.87 -14.88
N ASN A 175 -6.98 -10.55 -14.81
CA ASN A 175 -5.82 -9.72 -14.51
C ASN A 175 -5.81 -9.54 -12.98
N TYR A 176 -4.98 -10.32 -12.32
CA TYR A 176 -4.83 -10.26 -10.87
C TYR A 176 -3.98 -9.07 -10.47
N GLU A 177 -4.39 -8.36 -9.41
CA GLU A 177 -3.50 -7.44 -8.69
C GLU A 177 -3.02 -8.12 -7.40
N VAL A 178 -1.75 -7.95 -7.08
CA VAL A 178 -1.12 -8.45 -5.85
C VAL A 178 -0.50 -7.30 -5.09
N GLU A 179 -0.98 -7.00 -3.88
CA GLU A 179 -0.37 -6.03 -3.00
C GLU A 179 0.45 -6.76 -1.93
N VAL A 180 1.73 -6.48 -1.91
CA VAL A 180 2.66 -6.98 -0.90
C VAL A 180 2.86 -5.91 0.16
N GLN A 181 2.56 -6.25 1.41
CA GLN A 181 2.79 -5.39 2.58
C GLN A 181 3.99 -5.89 3.36
N VAL A 182 4.97 -5.01 3.55
CA VAL A 182 6.22 -5.29 4.24
C VAL A 182 6.37 -4.35 5.43
N ALA A 183 6.76 -4.89 6.58
CA ALA A 183 7.22 -4.08 7.71
C ALA A 183 8.71 -3.82 7.59
N VAL A 184 9.10 -2.59 7.86
CA VAL A 184 10.48 -2.12 7.90
C VAL A 184 10.72 -1.51 9.27
N GLY A 185 11.54 -2.16 10.09
CA GLY A 185 11.91 -1.67 11.42
C GLY A 185 13.03 -0.64 11.39
N ASP A 186 13.34 -0.09 12.57
CA ASP A 186 14.46 0.83 12.74
C ASP A 186 15.79 0.20 12.34
N GLY A 187 16.67 1.00 11.74
CA GLY A 187 17.97 0.55 11.23
C GLY A 187 17.91 -0.09 9.84
N SER A 188 16.72 -0.41 9.32
CA SER A 188 16.51 -0.90 7.95
C SER A 188 16.05 0.20 6.98
N GLU A 189 16.49 1.44 7.18
CA GLU A 189 16.19 2.57 6.29
C GLU A 189 16.57 2.30 4.82
N ALA A 190 17.37 1.28 4.60
CA ALA A 190 17.92 0.90 3.30
C ALA A 190 17.17 -0.25 2.61
N MET A 191 15.92 -0.62 3.00
CA MET A 191 15.19 -1.56 2.17
C MET A 191 15.06 -1.00 0.76
N SER A 192 15.71 -1.67 -0.17
CA SER A 192 15.64 -1.29 -1.58
C SER A 192 14.31 -1.75 -2.18
N VAL A 193 13.48 -0.80 -2.59
CA VAL A 193 12.24 -1.12 -3.33
C VAL A 193 12.53 -1.96 -4.56
N ALA A 194 13.62 -1.66 -5.29
CA ALA A 194 14.05 -2.47 -6.43
C ALA A 194 14.48 -3.89 -6.05
N ALA A 195 14.93 -4.14 -4.82
CA ALA A 195 15.21 -5.49 -4.36
C ALA A 195 13.92 -6.24 -4.05
N LEU A 196 12.94 -5.59 -3.44
CA LEU A 196 11.60 -6.15 -3.25
C LEU A 196 10.96 -6.48 -4.61
N ASP A 197 11.02 -5.57 -5.59
CA ASP A 197 10.49 -5.79 -6.94
C ASP A 197 11.09 -7.07 -7.54
N ARG A 198 12.41 -7.23 -7.52
CA ARG A 198 13.08 -8.45 -8.03
C ARG A 198 12.65 -9.73 -7.31
N VAL A 199 12.40 -9.67 -6.00
CA VAL A 199 11.90 -10.83 -5.25
C VAL A 199 10.49 -11.17 -5.72
N VAL A 200 9.58 -10.22 -5.74
CA VAL A 200 8.18 -10.45 -6.13
C VAL A 200 8.09 -10.92 -7.59
N ASP A 201 8.82 -10.26 -8.51
CA ASP A 201 8.87 -10.66 -9.91
C ASP A 201 9.28 -12.12 -10.05
N ARG A 202 10.38 -12.52 -9.43
CA ARG A 202 10.95 -13.88 -9.54
C ARG A 202 10.03 -14.96 -8.96
N VAL A 203 9.44 -14.73 -7.77
CA VAL A 203 8.75 -15.82 -7.05
C VAL A 203 7.23 -15.83 -7.22
N VAL A 204 6.65 -14.72 -7.65
CA VAL A 204 5.21 -14.60 -7.87
C VAL A 204 4.89 -14.32 -9.34
N ILE A 205 5.40 -13.21 -9.89
CA ILE A 205 4.99 -12.77 -11.23
C ILE A 205 5.47 -13.76 -12.30
N ASP A 206 6.76 -14.04 -12.40
CA ASP A 206 7.32 -15.01 -13.37
C ASP A 206 6.72 -16.41 -13.22
N ARG A 207 6.24 -16.75 -12.00
CA ARG A 207 5.64 -18.04 -11.72
C ARG A 207 4.21 -18.15 -12.21
N PHE A 208 3.39 -17.09 -12.02
CA PHE A 208 1.93 -17.14 -12.24
C PHE A 208 1.49 -16.49 -13.56
N ASP A 209 2.28 -15.53 -14.05
CA ASP A 209 1.90 -14.77 -15.24
C ASP A 209 1.82 -15.64 -16.48
N HIS A 210 0.74 -15.46 -17.25
CA HIS A 210 0.42 -16.21 -18.46
C HIS A 210 0.35 -17.74 -18.26
N LYS A 211 -0.07 -18.20 -17.06
CA LYS A 211 -0.25 -19.63 -16.73
C LYS A 211 -1.71 -19.98 -16.54
N HIS A 212 -2.02 -21.25 -16.74
CA HIS A 212 -3.23 -21.86 -16.20
C HIS A 212 -2.88 -22.45 -14.83
N LEU A 213 -3.34 -21.80 -13.75
CA LEU A 213 -2.89 -22.10 -12.38
C LEU A 213 -3.05 -23.57 -11.99
N ASN A 214 -4.14 -24.23 -12.41
CA ASN A 214 -4.37 -25.64 -12.10
C ASN A 214 -3.56 -26.61 -12.96
N LEU A 215 -3.19 -26.23 -14.21
CA LEU A 215 -2.61 -27.16 -15.19
C LEU A 215 -1.10 -27.01 -15.29
N ASP A 216 -0.60 -25.78 -15.24
CA ASP A 216 0.80 -25.48 -15.48
C ASP A 216 1.61 -25.48 -14.18
N LEU A 217 0.96 -25.39 -13.00
CA LEU A 217 1.60 -25.20 -11.70
C LEU A 217 1.28 -26.34 -10.74
N GLU A 218 2.30 -26.83 -10.04
CA GLU A 218 2.12 -27.82 -8.97
C GLU A 218 1.47 -27.22 -7.71
N ASP A 219 1.57 -25.89 -7.57
CA ASP A 219 1.03 -25.14 -6.43
C ASP A 219 -0.47 -25.35 -6.19
N PHE A 220 -1.22 -25.67 -7.23
CA PHE A 220 -2.68 -25.82 -7.19
C PHE A 220 -3.17 -27.22 -7.63
N ARG A 221 -2.29 -28.24 -7.61
CA ARG A 221 -2.71 -29.62 -7.92
C ARG A 221 -3.65 -30.21 -6.86
N ASP A 222 -3.34 -29.95 -5.60
CA ASP A 222 -4.03 -30.51 -4.44
C ASP A 222 -4.91 -29.47 -3.72
N ARG A 223 -5.12 -28.31 -4.34
CA ARG A 223 -5.97 -27.24 -3.80
C ARG A 223 -6.64 -26.47 -4.93
N VAL A 224 -7.86 -26.02 -4.64
CA VAL A 224 -8.59 -25.15 -5.57
C VAL A 224 -7.86 -23.83 -5.72
N ALA A 225 -7.69 -23.35 -6.96
CA ALA A 225 -7.05 -22.07 -7.26
C ALA A 225 -8.03 -20.90 -7.02
N SER A 226 -8.61 -20.81 -5.80
CA SER A 226 -9.43 -19.68 -5.39
C SER A 226 -8.55 -18.49 -5.00
N VAL A 227 -9.12 -17.29 -4.95
CA VAL A 227 -8.38 -16.06 -4.58
C VAL A 227 -7.73 -16.18 -3.19
N GLU A 228 -8.37 -16.91 -2.25
CA GLU A 228 -7.85 -17.18 -0.93
C GLU A 228 -6.58 -18.06 -0.97
N ASN A 229 -6.64 -19.14 -1.76
CA ASN A 229 -5.51 -20.05 -1.90
C ASN A 229 -4.36 -19.43 -2.71
N ILE A 230 -4.67 -18.56 -3.67
CA ILE A 230 -3.66 -17.78 -4.39
C ILE A 230 -2.96 -16.81 -3.42
N ALA A 231 -3.72 -16.08 -2.61
CA ALA A 231 -3.16 -15.15 -1.62
C ALA A 231 -2.30 -15.88 -0.57
N ALA A 232 -2.79 -17.01 -0.05
CA ALA A 232 -2.03 -17.85 0.89
C ALA A 232 -0.73 -18.35 0.26
N ARG A 233 -0.78 -18.80 -1.00
CA ARG A 233 0.42 -19.25 -1.71
C ARG A 233 1.42 -18.14 -1.95
N CYS A 234 0.95 -16.93 -2.26
CA CYS A 234 1.85 -15.76 -2.35
C CYS A 234 2.56 -15.48 -1.03
N VAL A 235 1.87 -15.61 0.13
CA VAL A 235 2.51 -15.49 1.45
C VAL A 235 3.60 -16.55 1.63
N ASP A 236 3.30 -17.81 1.34
CA ASP A 236 4.26 -18.92 1.45
C ASP A 236 5.52 -18.68 0.60
N LEU A 237 5.36 -18.14 -0.61
CA LEU A 237 6.45 -17.89 -1.55
C LEU A 237 7.30 -16.67 -1.17
N LEU A 238 6.71 -15.69 -0.51
CA LEU A 238 7.33 -14.39 -0.27
C LEU A 238 7.96 -14.26 1.12
N ALA A 239 7.50 -15.02 2.13
CA ALA A 239 7.89 -14.83 3.53
C ALA A 239 9.43 -14.89 3.72
N ASP A 240 10.05 -15.99 3.33
CA ASP A 240 11.51 -16.15 3.48
C ASP A 240 12.31 -15.20 2.59
N PRO A 241 12.04 -15.08 1.26
CA PRO A 241 12.80 -14.17 0.40
C PRO A 241 12.69 -12.70 0.80
N ILE A 242 11.57 -12.26 1.38
CA ILE A 242 11.43 -10.90 1.89
C ILE A 242 12.24 -10.73 3.18
N GLY A 243 12.25 -11.72 4.07
CA GLY A 243 13.10 -11.71 5.27
C GLY A 243 14.60 -11.59 4.96
N GLU A 244 15.05 -12.11 3.83
CA GLU A 244 16.44 -11.97 3.37
C GLU A 244 16.82 -10.55 2.90
N LEU A 245 15.86 -9.65 2.72
CA LEU A 245 16.10 -8.26 2.32
C LEU A 245 16.71 -7.40 3.42
N GLY A 246 16.66 -7.84 4.68
CA GLY A 246 17.25 -7.16 5.82
C GLY A 246 16.73 -7.67 7.16
N ASP A 247 17.54 -7.58 8.22
CA ASP A 247 17.24 -8.13 9.55
C ASP A 247 15.94 -7.59 10.17
N ALA A 248 15.54 -6.38 9.82
CA ALA A 248 14.31 -5.76 10.32
C ALA A 248 13.24 -5.61 9.22
N VAL A 249 13.35 -6.41 8.13
CA VAL A 249 12.38 -6.45 7.02
C VAL A 249 11.60 -7.74 7.09
N ARG A 250 10.26 -7.67 7.05
CA ARG A 250 9.42 -8.85 7.06
C ARG A 250 8.13 -8.66 6.27
N LEU A 251 7.64 -9.75 5.71
CA LEU A 251 6.31 -9.79 5.11
C LEU A 251 5.25 -9.63 6.21
N GLU A 252 4.28 -8.75 6.00
CA GLU A 252 3.15 -8.56 6.92
C GLU A 252 1.88 -9.18 6.39
N ALA A 253 1.61 -8.94 5.11
CA ALA A 253 0.41 -9.43 4.46
C ALA A 253 0.56 -9.43 2.95
N VAL A 254 -0.23 -10.26 2.29
CA VAL A 254 -0.46 -10.19 0.85
C VAL A 254 -1.96 -10.08 0.61
N THR A 255 -2.35 -9.13 -0.23
CA THR A 255 -3.72 -9.04 -0.74
C THR A 255 -3.73 -9.34 -2.24
N VAL A 256 -4.58 -10.26 -2.66
CA VAL A 256 -4.80 -10.58 -4.08
C VAL A 256 -6.20 -10.15 -4.46
N TRP A 257 -6.31 -9.39 -5.55
CA TRP A 257 -7.58 -9.07 -6.21
C TRP A 257 -7.70 -9.91 -7.48
N GLU A 258 -8.75 -10.68 -7.57
CA GLU A 258 -9.18 -11.39 -8.78
C GLU A 258 -9.95 -10.45 -9.72
N THR A 259 -10.73 -9.55 -9.13
CA THR A 259 -11.44 -8.46 -9.77
C THR A 259 -11.42 -7.22 -8.89
N PRO A 260 -11.76 -6.02 -9.39
CA PRO A 260 -11.87 -4.83 -8.53
C PRO A 260 -12.86 -4.95 -7.36
N ARG A 261 -13.68 -6.00 -7.33
CA ARG A 261 -14.72 -6.25 -6.30
C ARG A 261 -14.49 -7.49 -5.48
N THR A 262 -13.46 -8.28 -5.79
CA THR A 262 -13.18 -9.55 -5.11
C THR A 262 -11.72 -9.60 -4.75
N SER A 263 -11.42 -9.66 -3.47
CA SER A 263 -10.05 -9.77 -2.97
C SER A 263 -9.97 -10.62 -1.72
N CYS A 264 -8.79 -11.18 -1.48
CA CYS A 264 -8.45 -11.84 -0.23
C CYS A 264 -7.14 -11.30 0.30
N THR A 265 -7.10 -11.02 1.59
CA THR A 265 -5.87 -10.64 2.32
C THR A 265 -5.48 -11.77 3.26
N VAL A 266 -4.25 -12.21 3.15
CA VAL A 266 -3.65 -13.18 4.07
C VAL A 266 -2.52 -12.50 4.82
N THR A 267 -2.62 -12.50 6.15
CA THR A 267 -1.55 -12.01 7.03
C THR A 267 -0.46 -13.06 7.13
N ALA A 268 0.79 -12.65 7.01
CA ALA A 268 1.91 -13.56 7.23
C ALA A 268 1.95 -14.02 8.70
N PRO A 269 2.32 -15.28 8.98
CA PRO A 269 2.48 -15.74 10.36
C PRO A 269 3.58 -14.91 11.04
N ASN A 270 3.34 -14.53 12.29
CA ASN A 270 4.40 -13.96 13.10
C ASN A 270 5.46 -15.05 13.35
N PRO A 271 6.77 -14.74 13.19
CA PRO A 271 7.85 -15.69 13.45
C PRO A 271 7.92 -16.12 14.92
#